data_e910658ebe52b21ef9feb12c7f6c7dde
#
_entry.id   e910658ebe52b21ef9feb12c7f6c7dde
#
_cell.length_a   1.000
_cell.length_b   1.000
_cell.length_c   1.000
_cell.angle_alpha   90.00
_cell.angle_beta   90.00
_cell.angle_gamma   90.00
#
_symmetry.space_group_name_H-M   'P 1'
#
loop_
_entity.id
_entity.type
_entity.pdbx_description
1 polymer ?
#
loop_
_entity_poly.entity_id
_entity_poly.type
_entity_poly.pdbx_seq_one_letter_code
_entity_poly.pdbx_strand_id
1 'polypeptide(L)'
;MLILAIETASSQAGCAIGGHEGVLASAHSGINGRHAENISPQIAFIKEQAGINYSELGAIAVDIGPGLFTGLRVGVATAVSIAHALTLPVLSLIHI
;
A
#
# COMPACT_ATOMS: atom_id res chain seq x y z
N MET A 1 12.10 -2.18 -11.18
CA MET A 1 10.76 -1.62 -11.06
C MET A 1 10.41 -1.43 -9.60
N LEU A 2 9.88 -0.28 -9.26
CA LEU A 2 9.43 -0.02 -7.90
C LEU A 2 7.94 -0.33 -7.76
N ILE A 3 7.58 -0.87 -6.63
CA ILE A 3 6.20 -1.27 -6.33
C ILE A 3 5.78 -0.64 -5.00
N LEU A 4 4.60 -0.06 -4.98
CA LEU A 4 3.96 0.36 -3.74
C LEU A 4 3.03 -0.76 -3.30
N ALA A 5 3.29 -1.31 -2.13
CA ALA A 5 2.47 -2.38 -1.56
C ALA A 5 1.61 -1.83 -0.43
N ILE A 6 0.34 -2.22 -0.41
CA ILE A 6 -0.63 -1.77 0.57
C ILE A 6 -1.21 -2.99 1.28
N GLU A 7 -1.15 -2.98 2.61
CA GLU A 7 -1.63 -4.07 3.45
C GLU A 7 -2.61 -3.52 4.48
N THR A 8 -3.88 -3.84 4.30
CA THR A 8 -4.94 -3.46 5.24
C THR A 8 -5.80 -4.65 5.63
N ALA A 9 -5.38 -5.85 5.25
CA ALA A 9 -6.15 -7.06 5.52
C ALA A 9 -5.95 -7.60 6.93
N SER A 10 -4.90 -7.20 7.60
CA SER A 10 -4.62 -7.64 8.97
C SER A 10 -5.11 -6.60 9.98
N SER A 11 -4.82 -6.83 11.25
CA SER A 11 -5.16 -5.89 12.31
C SER A 11 -4.33 -4.61 12.27
N GLN A 12 -3.31 -4.57 11.42
CA GLN A 12 -2.48 -3.39 11.22
C GLN A 12 -2.64 -2.90 9.79
N ALA A 13 -2.61 -1.60 9.60
CA ALA A 13 -2.51 -1.02 8.28
C ALA A 13 -1.04 -0.72 7.99
N GLY A 14 -0.60 -1.04 6.79
CA GLY A 14 0.79 -0.81 6.44
C GLY A 14 0.97 -0.61 4.95
N CYS A 15 2.10 -0.05 4.59
CA CYS A 15 2.49 0.10 3.20
C CYS A 15 4.01 0.09 3.10
N ALA A 16 4.49 -0.22 1.91
CA ALA A 16 5.91 -0.28 1.65
C ALA A 16 6.19 0.08 0.20
N ILE A 17 7.34 0.67 -0.04
CA ILE A 17 7.85 0.88 -1.39
C ILE A 17 9.13 0.08 -1.51
N GLY A 18 9.22 -0.73 -2.52
CA GLY A 18 10.41 -1.53 -2.74
C GLY A 18 10.45 -2.07 -4.15
N GLY A 19 11.48 -2.85 -4.43
CA GLY A 19 11.66 -3.43 -5.73
C GLY A 19 12.72 -4.52 -5.71
N HIS A 20 13.42 -4.65 -6.80
CA HIS A 20 14.42 -5.68 -7.00
C HIS A 20 15.48 -5.72 -5.87
N GLU A 21 15.85 -4.59 -5.35
CA GLU A 21 16.89 -4.51 -4.34
C GLU A 21 16.34 -4.55 -2.89
N GLY A 22 15.05 -4.80 -2.74
CA GLY A 22 14.43 -4.88 -1.42
C GLY A 22 13.54 -3.69 -1.11
N VAL A 23 13.21 -3.56 0.15
CA VAL A 23 12.31 -2.51 0.63
C VAL A 23 13.10 -1.22 0.87
N LEU A 24 12.66 -0.12 0.26
CA LEU A 24 13.26 1.18 0.44
C LEU A 24 12.68 1.92 1.64
N ALA A 25 11.39 1.79 1.88
CA ALA A 25 10.72 2.43 3.00
C ALA A 25 9.44 1.68 3.30
N SER A 26 9.06 1.64 4.57
CA SER A 26 7.80 1.03 4.97
C SER A 26 7.25 1.74 6.20
N ALA A 27 5.94 1.64 6.41
CA ALA A 27 5.29 2.18 7.57
C ALA A 27 4.14 1.27 7.97
N HIS A 28 3.94 1.13 9.28
CA HIS A 28 2.85 0.34 9.83
C HIS A 28 2.18 1.15 10.91
N SER A 29 0.87 1.03 10.99
CA SER A 29 0.14 1.69 12.04
C SER A 29 -0.52 0.62 12.91
N GLY A 30 -0.60 0.93 14.19
CA GLY A 30 -1.28 0.01 15.13
C GLY A 30 -2.76 -0.05 14.83
N ILE A 31 -3.35 -0.76 15.55
CA ILE A 31 -4.50 -1.53 15.55
C ILE A 31 -5.84 -0.92 15.90
N ASN A 32 -6.09 0.26 15.94
CA ASN A 32 -7.32 0.79 16.52
C ASN A 32 -8.48 0.93 15.54
N GLY A 33 -8.48 0.10 14.51
CA GLY A 33 -9.56 0.14 13.54
C GLY A 33 -9.58 1.38 12.66
N ARG A 34 -8.48 2.08 12.59
CA ARG A 34 -8.40 3.34 11.84
C ARG A 34 -7.56 3.21 10.57
N HIS A 35 -7.71 2.09 9.87
CA HIS A 35 -6.95 1.84 8.66
C HIS A 35 -7.15 2.94 7.61
N ALA A 36 -8.39 3.39 7.45
CA ALA A 36 -8.71 4.38 6.45
C ALA A 36 -8.05 5.73 6.72
N GLU A 37 -7.88 6.06 7.99
CA GLU A 37 -7.30 7.34 8.38
C GLU A 37 -5.79 7.36 8.25
N ASN A 38 -5.15 6.19 8.26
CA ASN A 38 -3.71 6.10 8.35
C ASN A 38 -3.01 5.78 7.03
N ILE A 39 -3.73 5.14 6.08
CA ILE A 39 -3.04 4.63 4.90
C ILE A 39 -2.52 5.74 3.98
N SER A 40 -3.30 6.77 3.72
CA SER A 40 -2.84 7.83 2.84
C SER A 40 -1.68 8.65 3.43
N PRO A 41 -1.72 9.06 4.71
CA PRO A 41 -0.54 9.68 5.32
C PRO A 41 0.67 8.78 5.34
N GLN A 42 0.50 7.47 5.55
CA GLN A 42 1.62 6.53 5.53
C GLN A 42 2.27 6.47 4.15
N ILE A 43 1.47 6.42 3.10
CA ILE A 43 1.99 6.39 1.74
C ILE A 43 2.81 7.64 1.46
N ALA A 44 2.30 8.81 1.82
CA ALA A 44 3.03 10.06 1.64
C ALA A 44 4.34 10.05 2.43
N PHE A 45 4.32 9.54 3.65
CA PHE A 45 5.49 9.46 4.50
C PHE A 45 6.56 8.56 3.87
N ILE A 46 6.20 7.35 3.44
CA ILE A 46 7.20 6.43 2.88
C ILE A 46 7.70 6.89 1.53
N LYS A 47 6.89 7.57 0.76
CA LYS A 47 7.35 8.17 -0.50
C LYS A 47 8.46 9.17 -0.23
N GLU A 48 8.31 10.00 0.79
CA GLU A 48 9.35 10.95 1.20
C GLU A 48 10.59 10.22 1.70
N GLN A 49 10.42 9.20 2.54
CA GLN A 49 11.54 8.44 3.09
C GLN A 49 12.31 7.69 2.01
N ALA A 50 11.63 7.17 1.02
CA ALA A 50 12.27 6.49 -0.08
C ALA A 50 12.96 7.45 -1.05
N GLY A 51 12.60 8.72 -1.02
CA GLY A 51 13.20 9.72 -1.89
C GLY A 51 12.82 9.55 -3.35
N ILE A 52 11.62 9.07 -3.62
CA ILE A 52 11.16 8.82 -4.98
C ILE A 52 9.99 9.73 -5.35
N ASN A 53 9.71 9.80 -6.64
CA ASN A 53 8.49 10.40 -7.16
C ASN A 53 7.51 9.29 -7.51
N TYR A 54 6.22 9.61 -7.47
CA TYR A 54 5.20 8.62 -7.83
C TYR A 54 5.37 8.10 -9.26
N SER A 55 5.93 8.91 -10.13
CA SER A 55 6.19 8.50 -11.52
C SER A 55 7.21 7.37 -11.64
N GLU A 56 7.96 7.10 -10.58
CA GLU A 56 8.94 6.02 -10.57
C GLU A 56 8.33 4.67 -10.21
N LEU A 57 7.09 4.67 -9.76
CA LEU A 57 6.40 3.42 -9.45
C LEU A 57 5.98 2.70 -10.72
N GLY A 58 6.13 1.40 -10.74
CA GLY A 58 5.74 0.57 -11.88
C GLY A 58 4.48 -0.24 -11.65
N ALA A 59 4.07 -0.43 -10.41
CA ALA A 59 2.87 -1.17 -10.08
C ALA A 59 2.43 -0.88 -8.65
N ILE A 60 1.16 -1.17 -8.37
CA ILE A 60 0.61 -1.10 -7.03
C ILE A 60 0.22 -2.52 -6.64
N ALA A 61 0.65 -3.00 -5.48
CA ALA A 61 0.26 -4.30 -4.97
C ALA A 61 -0.65 -4.08 -3.77
N VAL A 62 -1.68 -4.90 -3.65
CA VAL A 62 -2.62 -4.82 -2.52
C VAL A 62 -2.96 -6.21 -2.04
N ASP A 63 -3.01 -6.37 -0.72
CA ASP A 63 -3.42 -7.61 -0.10
C ASP A 63 -4.96 -7.67 -0.11
N ILE A 64 -5.51 -8.68 -0.74
CA ILE A 64 -6.97 -8.84 -0.88
C ILE A 64 -7.57 -9.83 0.11
N GLY A 65 -6.78 -10.34 1.05
CA GLY A 65 -7.32 -11.15 2.13
C GLY A 65 -6.79 -12.57 2.18
N PRO A 66 -7.36 -13.40 3.00
CA PRO A 66 -8.45 -13.09 3.94
C PRO A 66 -8.02 -12.14 5.05
N GLY A 67 -8.96 -11.36 5.56
CA GLY A 67 -8.65 -10.43 6.63
C GLY A 67 -9.86 -9.60 7.03
N LEU A 68 -9.62 -8.48 7.71
CA LEU A 68 -10.67 -7.58 8.14
C LEU A 68 -11.35 -6.95 6.93
N PHE A 69 -12.64 -7.18 6.80
CA PHE A 69 -13.40 -6.80 5.62
C PHE A 69 -13.34 -5.30 5.33
N THR A 70 -13.48 -4.49 6.37
CA THR A 70 -13.43 -3.03 6.23
C THR A 70 -12.05 -2.56 5.76
N GLY A 71 -11.00 -3.14 6.34
CA GLY A 71 -9.64 -2.83 5.94
C GLY A 71 -9.36 -3.19 4.48
N LEU A 72 -9.87 -4.34 4.04
CA LEU A 72 -9.71 -4.75 2.65
C LEU A 72 -10.32 -3.74 1.69
N ARG A 73 -11.50 -3.23 1.99
CA ARG A 73 -12.14 -2.24 1.14
C ARG A 73 -11.31 -0.98 1.00
N VAL A 74 -10.78 -0.51 2.11
CA VAL A 74 -9.96 0.70 2.12
C VAL A 74 -8.69 0.48 1.31
N GLY A 75 -8.02 -0.65 1.53
CA GLY A 75 -6.79 -0.96 0.80
C GLY A 75 -7.01 -1.07 -0.70
N VAL A 76 -8.03 -1.81 -1.11
CA VAL A 76 -8.32 -1.99 -2.53
C VAL A 76 -8.72 -0.66 -3.17
N ALA A 77 -9.58 0.11 -2.53
CA ALA A 77 -10.01 1.40 -3.06
C ALA A 77 -8.82 2.36 -3.22
N THR A 78 -7.95 2.40 -2.22
CA THR A 78 -6.75 3.24 -2.27
C THR A 78 -5.83 2.80 -3.40
N ALA A 79 -5.58 1.50 -3.52
CA ALA A 79 -4.71 0.96 -4.55
C ALA A 79 -5.25 1.27 -5.95
N VAL A 80 -6.54 1.05 -6.16
CA VAL A 80 -7.16 1.32 -7.46
C VAL A 80 -7.11 2.80 -7.81
N SER A 81 -7.37 3.66 -6.83
CA SER A 81 -7.33 5.12 -7.07
C SER A 81 -5.93 5.57 -7.47
N ILE A 82 -4.91 5.11 -6.77
CA ILE A 82 -3.53 5.48 -7.09
C ILE A 82 -3.12 4.91 -8.45
N ALA A 83 -3.43 3.65 -8.69
CA ALA A 83 -3.09 3.00 -9.94
C ALA A 83 -3.76 3.69 -11.12
N HIS A 84 -5.01 4.08 -10.98
CA HIS A 84 -5.74 4.80 -12.02
C HIS A 84 -5.08 6.16 -12.30
N ALA A 85 -4.79 6.91 -11.25
CA ALA A 85 -4.18 8.23 -11.39
C ALA A 85 -2.82 8.17 -12.06
N LEU A 86 -2.05 7.11 -11.81
CA LEU A 86 -0.70 6.95 -12.35
C LEU A 86 -0.66 6.05 -13.59
N THR A 87 -1.78 5.51 -14.00
CA THR A 87 -1.88 4.57 -15.14
C THR A 87 -0.99 3.34 -14.93
N LEU A 88 -1.11 2.73 -13.75
CA LEU A 88 -0.32 1.57 -13.35
C LEU A 88 -1.19 0.33 -13.17
N PRO A 89 -0.61 -0.86 -13.36
CA PRO A 89 -1.33 -2.10 -13.02
C PRO A 89 -1.47 -2.27 -11.52
N VAL A 90 -2.54 -2.96 -11.12
CA VAL A 90 -2.75 -3.37 -9.74
C VAL A 90 -2.50 -4.87 -9.64
N LEU A 91 -1.66 -5.26 -8.69
CA LEU A 91 -1.36 -6.65 -8.40
C LEU A 91 -2.10 -7.04 -7.13
N SER A 92 -2.93 -8.06 -7.23
CA SER A 92 -3.68 -8.55 -6.07
C SER A 92 -2.94 -9.70 -5.42
N LEU A 93 -2.80 -9.65 -4.11
CA LEU A 93 -2.12 -10.67 -3.34
C LEU A 93 -3.10 -11.33 -2.39
N ILE A 94 -2.97 -12.65 -2.22
CA ILE A 94 -3.75 -13.37 -1.24
C ILE A 94 -2.83 -13.64 -0.06
N HIS A 95 -3.31 -13.20 1.10
CA HIS A 95 -2.58 -13.43 2.35
C HIS A 95 -2.95 -14.79 2.90
N ILE A 96 -1.99 -15.66 3.08
CA ILE A 96 -2.20 -17.02 3.58
C ILE A 96 -1.69 -17.13 5.00
#